data_f4483f3b32b331ce45dea9d662f56b80
#
_entry.id   f4483f3b32b331ce45dea9d662f56b80
#
_cell.length_a   1.000
_cell.length_b   1.000
_cell.length_c   1.000
_cell.angle_alpha   90.00
_cell.angle_beta   90.00
_cell.angle_gamma   90.00
#
_symmetry.space_group_name_H-M   'P 1'
#
loop_
_entity.id
_entity.type
_entity.pdbx_description
1 polymer ?
#
loop_
_entity_poly.entity_id
_entity_poly.type
_entity_poly.pdbx_seq_one_letter_code
_entity_poly.pdbx_strand_id
1 'polypeptide(L)'
;DKAAEFVARIFARSEFKFIDNGKKKATDWDYLLNVRPNKNESASEFWQKAVYRLLTKNEVLIFLSNDDQLLIADSYIRQEYAVFDDTFTSVRCQNYTFQKPFKMNEVIFLQYNNNRLQEYFTQLFDDYEKLHTRLVEALARNNQIRGVLSTRTNASFDESKREKMQRYADGLFKSFTTKTVAIVPAQEGMEYSELTNTTGTSNLSVDELKKLRRQFDDEVADILGIPTALMHGDMANLENSQKMFNSYCYQSLVKKMSDGLNFALLSKSEYKDNKRLVIVGE
;
A
#
# COMPACT_ATOMS: atom_id res chain seq x y z
N ASP A 1 -1.03 -1.11 -1.34
CA ASP A 1 -2.23 -0.47 -0.76
C ASP A 1 -3.54 -1.10 -1.25
N LYS A 2 -3.75 -1.31 -2.57
CA LYS A 2 -5.00 -1.86 -3.12
C LYS A 2 -5.36 -3.24 -2.56
N ALA A 3 -4.41 -4.16 -2.52
CA ALA A 3 -4.63 -5.52 -2.01
C ALA A 3 -5.00 -5.51 -0.53
N ALA A 4 -4.28 -4.75 0.29
CA ALA A 4 -4.56 -4.61 1.72
C ALA A 4 -5.94 -3.98 1.97
N GLU A 5 -6.28 -2.93 1.20
CA GLU A 5 -7.58 -2.27 1.27
C GLU A 5 -8.73 -3.18 0.84
N PHE A 6 -8.51 -4.02 -0.17
CA PHE A 6 -9.49 -5.01 -0.62
C PHE A 6 -9.82 -6.02 0.50
N VAL A 7 -8.80 -6.61 1.13
CA VAL A 7 -8.99 -7.56 2.24
C VAL A 7 -9.63 -6.87 3.43
N ALA A 8 -9.18 -5.66 3.78
CA ALA A 8 -9.69 -4.91 4.91
C ALA A 8 -11.18 -4.60 4.79
N ARG A 9 -11.65 -4.21 3.59
CA ARG A 9 -13.07 -3.98 3.31
C ARG A 9 -13.93 -5.24 3.42
N ILE A 10 -13.40 -6.37 2.98
CA ILE A 10 -14.14 -7.65 3.11
C ILE A 10 -14.23 -8.04 4.58
N PHE A 11 -13.10 -7.95 5.31
CA PHE A 11 -13.10 -8.27 6.75
C PHE A 11 -14.02 -7.34 7.57
N ALA A 12 -14.14 -6.08 7.21
CA ALA A 12 -15.00 -5.11 7.89
C ALA A 12 -16.51 -5.46 7.87
N ARG A 13 -16.93 -6.42 7.04
CA ARG A 13 -18.30 -6.97 7.00
C ARG A 13 -18.51 -8.10 7.99
N SER A 14 -17.45 -8.58 8.65
CA SER A 14 -17.53 -9.70 9.58
C SER A 14 -18.32 -9.33 10.83
N GLU A 15 -19.09 -10.29 11.36
CA GLU A 15 -19.82 -10.18 12.62
C GLU A 15 -19.07 -10.93 13.72
N PHE A 16 -18.93 -10.31 14.87
CA PHE A 16 -18.31 -10.89 16.07
C PHE A 16 -19.40 -11.46 16.97
N LYS A 17 -19.29 -12.74 17.34
CA LYS A 17 -20.29 -13.44 18.15
C LYS A 17 -19.65 -14.07 19.36
N PHE A 18 -20.15 -13.75 20.55
CA PHE A 18 -19.82 -14.51 21.74
C PHE A 18 -20.70 -15.76 21.83
N ILE A 19 -20.04 -16.89 21.99
CA ILE A 19 -20.66 -18.20 22.11
C ILE A 19 -20.36 -18.76 23.49
N ASP A 20 -21.40 -19.17 24.23
CA ASP A 20 -21.31 -19.83 25.51
C ASP A 20 -22.04 -21.18 25.37
N ASN A 21 -21.28 -22.29 25.53
CA ASN A 21 -21.79 -23.65 25.36
C ASN A 21 -22.59 -23.86 24.05
N GLY A 22 -22.08 -23.30 22.93
CA GLY A 22 -22.71 -23.43 21.60
C GLY A 22 -23.88 -22.49 21.34
N LYS A 23 -24.24 -21.60 22.26
CA LYS A 23 -25.33 -20.63 22.10
C LYS A 23 -24.76 -19.20 22.04
N LYS A 24 -25.30 -18.37 21.15
CA LYS A 24 -24.99 -16.94 21.11
C LYS A 24 -25.39 -16.29 22.44
N LYS A 25 -24.49 -15.57 23.06
CA LYS A 25 -24.71 -14.81 24.29
C LYS A 25 -24.44 -13.33 24.03
N ALA A 26 -25.42 -12.50 24.33
CA ALA A 26 -25.21 -11.05 24.28
C ALA A 26 -24.27 -10.60 25.41
N THR A 27 -23.29 -9.78 25.10
CA THR A 27 -22.33 -9.20 26.02
C THR A 27 -22.13 -7.72 25.71
N ASP A 28 -21.56 -6.96 26.62
CA ASP A 28 -21.24 -5.55 26.38
C ASP A 28 -20.24 -5.38 25.21
N TRP A 29 -19.45 -6.41 24.94
CA TRP A 29 -18.56 -6.47 23.78
C TRP A 29 -19.28 -6.52 22.44
N ASP A 30 -20.54 -7.03 22.37
CA ASP A 30 -21.27 -7.06 21.10
C ASP A 30 -21.45 -5.67 20.51
N TYR A 31 -21.73 -4.67 21.35
CA TYR A 31 -21.86 -3.29 20.89
C TYR A 31 -20.52 -2.70 20.44
N LEU A 32 -19.46 -2.88 21.23
CA LEU A 32 -18.13 -2.38 20.92
C LEU A 32 -17.53 -3.00 19.67
N LEU A 33 -17.73 -4.30 19.45
CA LEU A 33 -17.13 -5.00 18.32
C LEU A 33 -17.93 -4.87 17.02
N ASN A 34 -19.28 -4.76 17.09
CA ASN A 34 -20.12 -4.80 15.91
C ASN A 34 -20.79 -3.47 15.56
N VAL A 35 -20.86 -2.51 16.49
CA VAL A 35 -21.58 -1.24 16.26
C VAL A 35 -20.65 -0.06 16.37
N ARG A 36 -20.08 0.17 17.55
CA ARG A 36 -19.31 1.38 17.79
C ARG A 36 -18.15 1.15 18.78
N PRO A 37 -16.94 0.90 18.26
CA PRO A 37 -15.75 0.67 19.08
C PRO A 37 -15.31 1.89 19.89
N ASN A 38 -15.52 3.10 19.35
CA ASN A 38 -15.18 4.36 20.00
C ASN A 38 -16.13 5.48 19.55
N LYS A 39 -16.00 6.67 20.15
CA LYS A 39 -16.88 7.82 19.90
C LYS A 39 -16.83 8.32 18.45
N ASN A 40 -15.75 8.06 17.72
CA ASN A 40 -15.47 8.68 16.42
C ASN A 40 -15.61 7.74 15.23
N GLU A 41 -15.58 6.42 15.45
CA GLU A 41 -15.55 5.41 14.36
C GLU A 41 -16.67 4.39 14.54
N SER A 42 -17.28 3.98 13.43
CA SER A 42 -18.15 2.81 13.37
C SER A 42 -17.33 1.52 13.41
N ALA A 43 -17.94 0.38 13.70
CA ALA A 43 -17.24 -0.91 13.73
C ALA A 43 -16.61 -1.25 12.38
N SER A 44 -17.30 -0.99 11.26
CA SER A 44 -16.76 -1.25 9.94
C SER A 44 -15.53 -0.39 9.62
N GLU A 45 -15.55 0.90 9.94
CA GLU A 45 -14.39 1.79 9.77
C GLU A 45 -13.21 1.37 10.64
N PHE A 46 -13.49 1.04 11.88
CA PHE A 46 -12.48 0.60 12.84
C PHE A 46 -11.78 -0.69 12.39
N TRP A 47 -12.54 -1.74 12.04
CA TRP A 47 -11.98 -3.02 11.62
C TRP A 47 -11.30 -2.95 10.27
N GLN A 48 -11.82 -2.14 9.33
CA GLN A 48 -11.13 -1.84 8.07
C GLN A 48 -9.76 -1.23 8.33
N LYS A 49 -9.67 -0.23 9.19
CA LYS A 49 -8.42 0.43 9.58
C LYS A 49 -7.48 -0.53 10.32
N ALA A 50 -7.99 -1.36 11.23
CA ALA A 50 -7.19 -2.33 11.97
C ALA A 50 -6.55 -3.37 11.05
N VAL A 51 -7.34 -3.96 10.15
CA VAL A 51 -6.87 -4.97 9.20
C VAL A 51 -5.93 -4.35 8.16
N TYR A 52 -6.27 -3.18 7.62
CA TYR A 52 -5.37 -2.47 6.71
C TYR A 52 -3.99 -2.25 7.34
N ARG A 53 -3.96 -1.81 8.61
CA ARG A 53 -2.72 -1.60 9.36
C ARG A 53 -1.97 -2.93 9.60
N LEU A 54 -2.70 -3.98 9.98
CA LEU A 54 -2.12 -5.31 10.18
C LEU A 54 -1.43 -5.82 8.91
N LEU A 55 -2.03 -5.62 7.74
CA LEU A 55 -1.47 -6.07 6.46
C LEU A 55 -0.31 -5.19 5.96
N THR A 56 -0.37 -3.87 6.20
CA THR A 56 0.65 -2.93 5.68
C THR A 56 1.84 -2.74 6.63
N LYS A 57 1.61 -2.81 7.95
CA LYS A 57 2.65 -2.65 8.96
C LYS A 57 3.06 -3.97 9.62
N ASN A 58 2.46 -5.10 9.19
CA ASN A 58 2.65 -6.44 9.74
C ASN A 58 2.18 -6.62 11.18
N GLU A 59 1.78 -5.55 11.86
CA GLU A 59 1.31 -5.60 13.23
C GLU A 59 0.24 -4.53 13.50
N VAL A 60 -0.60 -4.79 14.48
CA VAL A 60 -1.57 -3.83 15.01
C VAL A 60 -1.72 -4.01 16.50
N LEU A 61 -1.74 -2.89 17.21
CA LEU A 61 -2.01 -2.80 18.64
C LEU A 61 -3.36 -2.12 18.86
N ILE A 62 -4.30 -2.84 19.48
CA ILE A 62 -5.62 -2.34 19.87
C ILE A 62 -5.70 -2.44 21.38
N PHE A 63 -6.21 -1.44 22.05
CA PHE A 63 -6.37 -1.43 23.49
C PHE A 63 -7.67 -0.76 23.92
N LEU A 64 -8.14 -1.12 25.09
CA LEU A 64 -9.30 -0.51 25.73
C LEU A 64 -8.84 0.68 26.57
N SER A 65 -9.44 1.85 26.33
CA SER A 65 -9.21 3.04 27.16
C SER A 65 -9.98 2.95 28.48
N ASN A 66 -9.67 3.85 29.42
CA ASN A 66 -10.34 3.87 30.72
C ASN A 66 -11.84 4.24 30.66
N ASP A 67 -12.31 4.74 29.55
CA ASP A 67 -13.71 5.10 29.25
C ASP A 67 -14.35 4.11 28.26
N ASP A 68 -13.91 2.86 28.28
CA ASP A 68 -14.45 1.73 27.52
C ASP A 68 -14.49 1.93 26.00
N GLN A 69 -13.47 2.61 25.45
CA GLN A 69 -13.32 2.77 24.00
C GLN A 69 -12.20 1.88 23.47
N LEU A 70 -12.45 1.19 22.38
CA LEU A 70 -11.40 0.51 21.62
C LEU A 70 -10.66 1.49 20.74
N LEU A 71 -9.35 1.54 20.87
CA LEU A 71 -8.46 2.44 20.15
C LEU A 71 -7.36 1.66 19.44
N ILE A 72 -7.00 2.09 18.23
CA ILE A 72 -5.87 1.54 17.48
C ILE A 72 -4.66 2.47 17.68
N ALA A 73 -3.58 1.94 18.22
CA ALA A 73 -2.35 2.70 18.42
C ALA A 73 -1.69 3.07 17.08
N ASP A 74 -1.31 4.33 16.90
CA ASP A 74 -0.58 4.79 15.71
C ASP A 74 0.91 4.44 15.77
N SER A 75 1.49 4.50 16.95
CA SER A 75 2.85 4.09 17.26
C SER A 75 2.98 3.68 18.71
N TYR A 76 3.95 2.84 18.98
CA TYR A 76 4.30 2.35 20.33
C TYR A 76 5.73 1.82 20.30
N ILE A 77 6.28 1.62 21.48
CA ILE A 77 7.56 0.92 21.69
C ILE A 77 7.24 -0.39 22.41
N ARG A 78 7.47 -1.52 21.74
CA ARG A 78 7.33 -2.86 22.33
C ARG A 78 8.64 -3.28 22.97
N GLN A 79 8.57 -3.71 24.19
CA GLN A 79 9.68 -4.32 24.93
C GLN A 79 9.37 -5.80 25.12
N GLU A 80 10.13 -6.63 24.42
CA GLU A 80 9.94 -8.09 24.40
C GLU A 80 10.69 -8.75 25.54
N TYR A 81 10.06 -9.74 26.18
CA TYR A 81 10.64 -10.52 27.24
C TYR A 81 10.47 -12.01 26.97
N ALA A 82 11.50 -12.80 27.24
CA ALA A 82 11.44 -14.24 27.01
C ALA A 82 10.51 -15.01 27.96
N VAL A 83 10.30 -14.51 29.16
CA VAL A 83 9.55 -15.21 30.23
C VAL A 83 8.40 -14.38 30.79
N PHE A 84 8.47 -13.08 30.71
CA PHE A 84 7.45 -12.15 31.21
C PHE A 84 6.59 -11.64 30.07
N ASP A 85 5.42 -11.07 30.41
CA ASP A 85 4.58 -10.40 29.45
C ASP A 85 5.33 -9.22 28.81
N ASP A 86 5.24 -9.11 27.48
CA ASP A 86 5.74 -7.94 26.78
C ASP A 86 5.03 -6.68 27.25
N THR A 87 5.73 -5.57 27.19
CA THR A 87 5.19 -4.27 27.57
C THR A 87 5.22 -3.29 26.41
N PHE A 88 4.17 -2.49 26.31
CA PHE A 88 4.01 -1.46 25.30
C PHE A 88 4.06 -0.09 25.97
N THR A 89 5.05 0.72 25.59
CA THR A 89 5.26 2.07 26.11
C THR A 89 5.13 3.10 25.02
N SER A 90 4.96 4.37 25.41
CA SER A 90 4.79 5.48 24.45
C SER A 90 3.67 5.23 23.43
N VAL A 91 2.60 4.57 23.87
CA VAL A 91 1.45 4.28 23.02
C VAL A 91 0.78 5.58 22.62
N ARG A 92 0.73 5.84 21.31
CA ARG A 92 0.18 7.07 20.76
C ARG A 92 -1.04 6.77 19.89
N CYS A 93 -2.11 7.53 20.11
CA CYS A 93 -3.29 7.57 19.25
C CYS A 93 -3.54 9.01 18.82
N GLN A 94 -3.48 9.28 17.52
CA GLN A 94 -3.58 10.62 16.97
C GLN A 94 -2.58 11.60 17.63
N ASN A 95 -3.09 12.60 18.34
CA ASN A 95 -2.28 13.62 19.02
C ASN A 95 -2.03 13.32 20.51
N TYR A 96 -2.52 12.17 21.03
CA TYR A 96 -2.41 11.83 22.44
C TYR A 96 -1.44 10.66 22.65
N THR A 97 -0.52 10.82 23.60
CA THR A 97 0.41 9.77 24.02
C THR A 97 0.07 9.33 25.43
N PHE A 98 -0.20 8.04 25.60
CA PHE A 98 -0.52 7.46 26.90
C PHE A 98 0.75 7.34 27.74
N GLN A 99 0.68 7.83 28.98
CA GLN A 99 1.79 7.77 29.93
C GLN A 99 1.91 6.38 30.60
N LYS A 100 0.78 5.66 30.74
CA LYS A 100 0.74 4.32 31.32
C LYS A 100 1.33 3.31 30.32
N PRO A 101 2.28 2.45 30.74
CA PRO A 101 2.63 1.28 29.97
C PRO A 101 1.49 0.25 29.98
N PHE A 102 1.30 -0.44 28.86
CA PHE A 102 0.33 -1.53 28.73
C PHE A 102 1.08 -2.86 28.69
N LYS A 103 0.55 -3.87 29.35
CA LYS A 103 1.05 -5.25 29.28
C LYS A 103 0.35 -6.01 28.14
N MET A 104 0.94 -7.12 27.70
CA MET A 104 0.37 -7.97 26.66
C MET A 104 -1.06 -8.46 26.99
N ASN A 105 -1.38 -8.69 28.24
CA ASN A 105 -2.71 -9.12 28.69
C ASN A 105 -3.73 -7.98 28.82
N GLU A 106 -3.32 -6.72 28.64
CA GLU A 106 -4.21 -5.54 28.64
C GLU A 106 -4.52 -5.03 27.22
N VAL A 107 -3.95 -5.67 26.20
CA VAL A 107 -4.06 -5.22 24.82
C VAL A 107 -4.38 -6.38 23.87
N ILE A 108 -4.89 -6.06 22.69
CA ILE A 108 -5.03 -6.97 21.57
C ILE A 108 -3.86 -6.66 20.63
N PHE A 109 -2.80 -7.44 20.73
CA PHE A 109 -1.66 -7.34 19.82
C PHE A 109 -1.72 -8.46 18.81
N LEU A 110 -1.66 -8.09 17.53
CA LEU A 110 -1.71 -9.02 16.42
C LEU A 110 -0.51 -8.79 15.51
N GLN A 111 0.12 -9.87 15.09
CA GLN A 111 1.17 -9.89 14.09
C GLN A 111 0.73 -10.79 12.92
N TYR A 112 0.80 -10.28 11.69
CA TYR A 112 0.30 -10.99 10.53
C TYR A 112 1.29 -12.06 10.05
N ASN A 113 2.52 -11.67 9.78
CA ASN A 113 3.56 -12.54 9.24
C ASN A 113 4.82 -12.51 10.12
N ASN A 114 5.76 -13.42 9.83
CA ASN A 114 7.08 -13.37 10.44
C ASN A 114 7.91 -12.19 9.87
N ASN A 115 8.97 -11.80 10.60
CA ASN A 115 9.80 -10.66 10.22
C ASN A 115 10.51 -10.84 8.87
N ARG A 116 10.84 -12.08 8.47
CA ARG A 116 11.51 -12.36 7.19
C ARG A 116 10.61 -12.00 5.99
N LEU A 117 9.31 -12.24 6.10
CA LEU A 117 8.38 -11.86 5.05
C LEU A 117 8.23 -10.33 4.98
N GLN A 118 8.30 -9.64 6.10
CA GLN A 118 8.33 -8.18 6.16
C GLN A 118 9.58 -7.62 5.45
N GLU A 119 10.75 -8.20 5.69
CA GLU A 119 11.99 -7.82 5.01
C GLU A 119 11.88 -8.04 3.50
N TYR A 120 11.31 -9.18 3.08
CA TYR A 120 11.06 -9.47 1.67
C TYR A 120 10.13 -8.42 1.03
N PHE A 121 9.03 -8.05 1.68
CA PHE A 121 8.15 -6.99 1.20
C PHE A 121 8.90 -5.66 1.05
N THR A 122 9.70 -5.28 2.02
CA THR A 122 10.49 -4.04 1.95
C THR A 122 11.42 -4.05 0.74
N GLN A 123 12.14 -5.14 0.50
CA GLN A 123 13.00 -5.30 -0.67
C GLN A 123 12.22 -5.24 -1.98
N LEU A 124 11.07 -5.91 -2.06
CA LEU A 124 10.20 -5.90 -3.23
C LEU A 124 9.72 -4.47 -3.58
N PHE A 125 9.31 -3.69 -2.56
CA PHE A 125 8.90 -2.30 -2.75
C PHE A 125 10.06 -1.41 -3.22
N ASP A 126 11.24 -1.56 -2.63
CA ASP A 126 12.43 -0.79 -3.00
C ASP A 126 12.86 -1.08 -4.44
N ASP A 127 12.83 -2.34 -4.86
CA ASP A 127 13.20 -2.74 -6.21
C ASP A 127 12.18 -2.24 -7.25
N TYR A 128 10.89 -2.34 -6.92
CA TYR A 128 9.84 -1.76 -7.76
C TYR A 128 9.99 -0.25 -7.92
N GLU A 129 10.23 0.48 -6.84
CA GLU A 129 10.42 1.93 -6.88
C GLU A 129 11.60 2.33 -7.77
N LYS A 130 12.74 1.63 -7.64
CA LYS A 130 13.92 1.85 -8.47
C LYS A 130 13.64 1.59 -9.95
N LEU A 131 12.97 0.47 -10.26
CA LEU A 131 12.61 0.13 -11.65
C LEU A 131 11.61 1.12 -12.22
N HIS A 132 10.57 1.46 -11.48
CA HIS A 132 9.56 2.42 -11.89
C HIS A 132 10.19 3.79 -12.19
N THR A 133 11.03 4.29 -11.29
CA THR A 133 11.75 5.57 -11.48
C THR A 133 12.61 5.56 -12.74
N ARG A 134 13.39 4.49 -12.94
CA ARG A 134 14.23 4.34 -14.15
C ARG A 134 13.41 4.30 -15.44
N LEU A 135 12.25 3.62 -15.43
CA LEU A 135 11.36 3.58 -16.59
C LEU A 135 10.74 4.94 -16.89
N VAL A 136 10.28 5.66 -15.86
CA VAL A 136 9.71 7.02 -16.01
C VAL A 136 10.77 7.98 -16.56
N GLU A 137 11.99 7.95 -16.01
CA GLU A 137 13.09 8.76 -16.51
C GLU A 137 13.48 8.40 -17.96
N ALA A 138 13.48 7.12 -18.31
CA ALA A 138 13.77 6.67 -19.67
C ALA A 138 12.69 7.15 -20.66
N LEU A 139 11.41 7.07 -20.28
CA LEU A 139 10.30 7.62 -21.08
C LEU A 139 10.41 9.13 -21.22
N ALA A 140 10.75 9.85 -20.16
CA ALA A 140 10.96 11.29 -20.22
C ALA A 140 12.11 11.65 -21.18
N ARG A 141 13.22 10.90 -21.13
CA ARG A 141 14.36 11.09 -22.07
C ARG A 141 14.00 10.74 -23.51
N ASN A 142 13.20 9.70 -23.73
CA ASN A 142 12.77 9.29 -25.09
C ASN A 142 11.82 10.32 -25.73
N ASN A 143 11.06 11.02 -24.92
CA ASN A 143 10.16 12.09 -25.39
C ASN A 143 10.84 13.47 -25.52
N GLN A 144 12.15 13.56 -25.26
CA GLN A 144 12.90 14.79 -25.48
C GLN A 144 13.16 15.00 -26.96
N ILE A 145 12.83 16.17 -27.45
CA ILE A 145 13.24 16.62 -28.78
C ILE A 145 14.74 16.91 -28.75
N ARG A 146 15.50 16.11 -29.49
CA ARG A 146 16.95 16.29 -29.61
C ARG A 146 17.25 16.71 -31.03
N GLY A 147 17.93 17.81 -31.18
CA GLY A 147 18.33 18.31 -32.49
C GLY A 147 19.75 18.88 -32.46
N VAL A 148 20.37 18.84 -33.61
CA VAL A 148 21.69 19.52 -33.84
C VAL A 148 21.42 20.69 -34.74
N LEU A 149 21.90 21.84 -34.27
CA LEU A 149 21.95 23.06 -35.09
C LEU A 149 23.37 23.20 -35.65
N SER A 150 23.47 23.06 -36.97
CA SER A 150 24.75 23.20 -37.69
C SER A 150 24.79 24.46 -38.54
N THR A 151 25.98 25.00 -38.74
CA THR A 151 26.23 26.14 -39.68
C THR A 151 27.13 25.69 -40.81
N ARG A 152 26.82 26.13 -42.04
CA ARG A 152 27.60 25.79 -43.26
C ARG A 152 28.81 26.71 -43.48
N THR A 153 29.08 27.67 -42.61
CA THR A 153 30.15 28.67 -42.82
C THR A 153 31.48 28.21 -42.24
N ASN A 154 32.53 28.15 -43.06
CA ASN A 154 33.92 27.89 -42.68
C ASN A 154 34.60 29.07 -41.99
N ALA A 155 33.93 30.14 -41.63
CA ALA A 155 34.47 31.31 -40.98
C ALA A 155 34.58 31.08 -39.47
N SER A 156 35.62 31.63 -38.85
CA SER A 156 35.88 31.56 -37.40
C SER A 156 34.62 31.88 -36.59
N PHE A 157 34.38 31.06 -35.58
CA PHE A 157 33.27 31.18 -34.65
C PHE A 157 33.48 32.45 -33.79
N ASP A 158 32.82 33.54 -34.21
CA ASP A 158 32.79 34.79 -33.46
C ASP A 158 31.65 34.82 -32.44
N GLU A 159 31.83 35.55 -31.35
CA GLU A 159 30.88 35.68 -30.25
C GLU A 159 29.48 36.09 -30.73
N SER A 160 29.44 37.01 -31.70
CA SER A 160 28.18 37.47 -32.34
C SER A 160 27.41 36.36 -33.05
N LYS A 161 28.11 35.39 -33.66
CA LYS A 161 27.49 34.23 -34.33
C LYS A 161 26.96 33.22 -33.29
N ARG A 162 27.70 33.07 -32.19
CA ARG A 162 27.33 32.23 -31.09
C ARG A 162 26.01 32.69 -30.43
N GLU A 163 25.88 34.01 -30.19
CA GLU A 163 24.65 34.60 -29.67
C GLU A 163 23.46 34.45 -30.63
N LYS A 164 23.69 34.58 -31.91
CA LYS A 164 22.60 34.36 -32.91
C LYS A 164 22.14 32.93 -32.95
N MET A 165 23.06 31.96 -32.89
CA MET A 165 22.71 30.54 -32.79
C MET A 165 21.95 30.24 -31.51
N GLN A 166 22.38 30.79 -30.39
CA GLN A 166 21.70 30.60 -29.12
C GLN A 166 20.27 31.15 -29.17
N ARG A 167 20.06 32.36 -29.65
CA ARG A 167 18.75 32.97 -29.81
C ARG A 167 17.82 32.15 -30.73
N TYR A 168 18.40 31.59 -31.79
CA TYR A 168 17.63 30.70 -32.68
C TYR A 168 17.26 29.38 -32.03
N ALA A 169 18.19 28.77 -31.31
CA ALA A 169 17.93 27.55 -30.51
C ALA A 169 16.86 27.78 -29.44
N ASP A 170 16.92 28.92 -28.74
CA ASP A 170 15.91 29.29 -27.74
C ASP A 170 14.51 29.52 -28.37
N GLY A 171 14.49 30.11 -29.57
CA GLY A 171 13.27 30.28 -30.36
C GLY A 171 12.66 28.94 -30.82
N LEU A 172 13.51 28.01 -31.27
CA LEU A 172 13.12 26.62 -31.58
C LEU A 172 12.53 25.93 -30.36
N PHE A 173 13.25 25.95 -29.25
CA PHE A 173 12.82 25.34 -27.99
C PHE A 173 11.47 25.89 -27.53
N LYS A 174 11.30 27.22 -27.53
CA LYS A 174 10.03 27.87 -27.17
C LYS A 174 8.88 27.45 -28.10
N SER A 175 9.13 27.35 -29.39
CA SER A 175 8.12 26.96 -30.38
C SER A 175 7.69 25.50 -30.21
N PHE A 176 8.63 24.60 -29.96
CA PHE A 176 8.35 23.16 -29.75
C PHE A 176 7.67 22.87 -28.40
N THR A 177 7.95 23.65 -27.36
CA THR A 177 7.35 23.44 -26.02
C THR A 177 5.98 24.09 -25.85
N THR A 178 5.69 25.19 -26.59
CA THR A 178 4.44 25.96 -26.39
C THR A 178 3.38 25.77 -27.43
N LYS A 179 3.71 25.19 -28.61
CA LYS A 179 2.79 25.05 -29.74
C LYS A 179 2.60 23.58 -30.11
N THR A 180 1.35 23.19 -30.32
CA THR A 180 0.99 21.84 -30.81
C THR A 180 1.51 21.60 -32.24
N VAL A 181 1.60 22.66 -33.05
CA VAL A 181 2.22 22.67 -34.39
C VAL A 181 3.24 23.79 -34.41
N ALA A 182 4.52 23.46 -34.51
CA ALA A 182 5.61 24.43 -34.57
C ALA A 182 6.14 24.54 -35.98
N ILE A 183 5.93 25.70 -36.62
CA ILE A 183 6.57 26.08 -37.89
C ILE A 183 7.62 27.11 -37.53
N VAL A 184 8.88 26.79 -37.84
CA VAL A 184 10.01 27.68 -37.58
C VAL A 184 10.60 28.11 -38.90
N PRO A 185 10.83 29.42 -39.12
CA PRO A 185 11.44 29.89 -40.35
C PRO A 185 12.89 29.40 -40.46
N ALA A 186 13.25 28.90 -41.65
CA ALA A 186 14.64 28.55 -41.92
C ALA A 186 15.48 29.84 -42.02
N GLN A 187 16.61 29.83 -41.33
CA GLN A 187 17.57 30.93 -41.42
C GLN A 187 18.71 30.53 -42.36
N GLU A 188 19.09 31.47 -43.26
CA GLU A 188 20.16 31.23 -44.25
C GLU A 188 21.48 30.87 -43.55
N GLY A 189 22.07 29.74 -43.93
CA GLY A 189 23.31 29.23 -43.37
C GLY A 189 23.17 28.45 -42.06
N MET A 190 21.97 28.25 -41.55
CA MET A 190 21.67 27.38 -40.39
C MET A 190 20.83 26.17 -40.80
N GLU A 191 21.26 25.00 -40.39
CA GLU A 191 20.59 23.75 -40.66
C GLU A 191 20.23 23.07 -39.34
N TYR A 192 18.96 22.83 -39.10
CA TYR A 192 18.47 22.05 -37.96
C TYR A 192 18.20 20.63 -38.42
N SER A 193 18.82 19.67 -37.78
CA SER A 193 18.51 18.26 -37.97
C SER A 193 18.05 17.66 -36.64
N GLU A 194 16.88 17.05 -36.65
CA GLU A 194 16.36 16.34 -35.51
C GLU A 194 17.06 14.98 -35.40
N LEU A 195 17.69 14.73 -34.27
CA LEU A 195 18.23 13.43 -33.91
C LEU A 195 17.07 12.58 -33.42
N THR A 196 16.21 12.09 -34.32
CA THR A 196 15.26 11.07 -33.96
C THR A 196 16.00 9.80 -33.56
N ASN A 197 15.66 9.23 -32.42
CA ASN A 197 16.24 7.99 -31.90
C ASN A 197 15.85 6.80 -32.79
N THR A 198 16.46 6.73 -34.00
CA THR A 198 16.27 5.62 -34.95
C THR A 198 17.18 4.42 -34.65
N THR A 199 18.05 4.51 -33.66
CA THR A 199 18.94 3.43 -33.27
C THR A 199 18.46 2.73 -31.99
N GLY A 200 17.64 1.70 -32.16
CA GLY A 200 17.71 0.42 -31.44
C GLY A 200 17.64 0.37 -29.92
N THR A 201 17.30 1.44 -29.24
CA THR A 201 17.03 1.38 -27.79
C THR A 201 15.55 1.45 -27.56
N SER A 202 14.97 0.27 -27.35
CA SER A 202 13.68 -0.02 -26.75
C SER A 202 12.67 1.13 -26.79
N ASN A 203 11.65 0.96 -27.60
CA ASN A 203 10.38 1.66 -27.44
C ASN A 203 9.80 1.31 -26.07
N LEU A 204 10.40 1.85 -25.00
CA LEU A 204 9.84 1.82 -23.67
C LEU A 204 8.50 2.55 -23.77
N SER A 205 7.45 1.77 -23.85
CA SER A 205 6.10 2.28 -24.05
C SER A 205 5.45 2.47 -22.68
N VAL A 206 4.44 3.33 -22.63
CA VAL A 206 3.56 3.45 -21.46
C VAL A 206 2.99 2.07 -21.07
N ASP A 207 2.90 1.14 -22.01
CA ASP A 207 2.42 -0.22 -21.77
C ASP A 207 3.39 -1.07 -20.95
N GLU A 208 4.70 -0.81 -21.02
CA GLU A 208 5.67 -1.48 -20.16
C GLU A 208 5.55 -1.02 -18.71
N LEU A 209 5.29 0.26 -18.47
CA LEU A 209 4.96 0.75 -17.12
C LEU A 209 3.69 0.12 -16.57
N LYS A 210 2.65 -0.03 -17.40
CA LYS A 210 1.40 -0.71 -17.00
C LYS A 210 1.64 -2.18 -16.70
N LYS A 211 2.45 -2.89 -17.52
CA LYS A 211 2.83 -4.28 -17.28
C LYS A 211 3.60 -4.45 -15.99
N LEU A 212 4.61 -3.61 -15.75
CA LEU A 212 5.39 -3.63 -14.52
C LEU A 212 4.50 -3.43 -13.29
N ARG A 213 3.60 -2.45 -13.33
CA ARG A 213 2.65 -2.20 -12.26
C ARG A 213 1.72 -3.38 -12.01
N ARG A 214 1.22 -4.00 -13.09
CA ARG A 214 0.35 -5.17 -12.99
C ARG A 214 1.09 -6.36 -12.37
N GLN A 215 2.32 -6.64 -12.82
CA GLN A 215 3.15 -7.70 -12.25
C GLN A 215 3.40 -7.50 -10.76
N PHE A 216 3.68 -6.27 -10.35
CA PHE A 216 3.86 -5.94 -8.94
C PHE A 216 2.56 -6.12 -8.12
N ASP A 217 1.42 -5.65 -8.63
CA ASP A 217 0.12 -5.85 -8.00
C ASP A 217 -0.21 -7.36 -7.86
N ASP A 218 0.12 -8.18 -8.87
CA ASP A 218 -0.07 -9.63 -8.89
C ASP A 218 0.82 -10.32 -7.84
N GLU A 219 2.10 -9.95 -7.76
CA GLU A 219 3.04 -10.52 -6.79
C GLU A 219 2.62 -10.21 -5.34
N VAL A 220 2.18 -8.99 -5.07
CA VAL A 220 1.64 -8.63 -3.75
C VAL A 220 0.36 -9.40 -3.44
N ALA A 221 -0.52 -9.58 -4.43
CA ALA A 221 -1.76 -10.35 -4.28
C ALA A 221 -1.47 -11.83 -3.95
N ASP A 222 -0.52 -12.45 -4.67
CA ASP A 222 -0.12 -13.84 -4.45
C ASP A 222 0.43 -14.06 -3.03
N ILE A 223 1.27 -13.15 -2.52
CA ILE A 223 1.81 -13.23 -1.17
C ILE A 223 0.70 -13.13 -0.11
N LEU A 224 -0.33 -12.32 -0.36
CA LEU A 224 -1.48 -12.20 0.53
C LEU A 224 -2.52 -13.31 0.34
N GLY A 225 -2.33 -14.21 -0.64
CA GLY A 225 -3.26 -15.28 -0.98
C GLY A 225 -4.54 -14.78 -1.66
N ILE A 226 -4.45 -13.65 -2.37
CA ILE A 226 -5.56 -13.07 -3.12
C ILE A 226 -5.45 -13.49 -4.58
N PRO A 227 -6.43 -14.22 -5.14
CA PRO A 227 -6.44 -14.54 -6.57
C PRO A 227 -6.43 -13.26 -7.42
N THR A 228 -5.50 -13.18 -8.37
CA THR A 228 -5.30 -12.02 -9.24
C THR A 228 -6.55 -11.66 -10.06
N ALA A 229 -7.38 -12.65 -10.39
CA ALA A 229 -8.68 -12.44 -11.03
C ALA A 229 -9.62 -11.49 -10.24
N LEU A 230 -9.60 -11.56 -8.90
CA LEU A 230 -10.39 -10.66 -8.05
C LEU A 230 -9.83 -9.23 -8.02
N MET A 231 -8.50 -9.08 -8.18
CA MET A 231 -7.85 -7.78 -8.21
C MET A 231 -8.08 -7.03 -9.52
N HIS A 232 -8.18 -7.76 -10.63
CA HIS A 232 -8.31 -7.19 -11.98
C HIS A 232 -9.74 -7.21 -12.53
N GLY A 233 -10.68 -7.83 -11.80
CA GLY A 233 -12.07 -7.90 -12.24
C GLY A 233 -12.32 -8.93 -13.35
N ASP A 234 -11.45 -9.93 -13.49
CA ASP A 234 -11.64 -11.01 -14.45
C ASP A 234 -12.83 -11.89 -14.04
N MET A 235 -13.84 -11.92 -14.88
CA MET A 235 -15.07 -12.69 -14.63
C MET A 235 -14.90 -14.19 -14.86
N ALA A 236 -13.85 -14.61 -15.54
CA ALA A 236 -13.53 -16.02 -15.73
C ALA A 236 -13.21 -16.68 -14.39
N ASN A 237 -13.95 -17.72 -14.02
CA ASN A 237 -13.76 -18.47 -12.77
C ASN A 237 -13.96 -17.66 -11.46
N LEU A 238 -14.82 -16.66 -11.47
CA LEU A 238 -15.07 -15.80 -10.30
C LEU A 238 -15.42 -16.61 -9.04
N GLU A 239 -16.30 -17.61 -9.16
CA GLU A 239 -16.71 -18.45 -8.04
C GLU A 239 -15.53 -19.24 -7.42
N ASN A 240 -14.67 -19.81 -8.24
CA ASN A 240 -13.46 -20.50 -7.76
C ASN A 240 -12.49 -19.52 -7.11
N SER A 241 -12.32 -18.35 -7.68
CA SER A 241 -11.46 -17.29 -7.12
C SER A 241 -11.96 -16.81 -5.76
N GLN A 242 -13.28 -16.68 -5.59
CA GLN A 242 -13.88 -16.36 -4.29
C GLN A 242 -13.66 -17.47 -3.26
N LYS A 243 -13.81 -18.74 -3.64
CA LYS A 243 -13.55 -19.89 -2.76
C LYS A 243 -12.08 -19.94 -2.35
N MET A 244 -11.16 -19.71 -3.29
CA MET A 244 -9.71 -19.65 -3.02
C MET A 244 -9.38 -18.48 -2.07
N PHE A 245 -9.87 -17.29 -2.34
CA PHE A 245 -9.72 -16.14 -1.46
C PHE A 245 -10.20 -16.41 -0.05
N ASN A 246 -11.42 -16.98 0.07
CA ASN A 246 -11.97 -17.33 1.38
C ASN A 246 -11.05 -18.31 2.12
N SER A 247 -10.60 -19.39 1.47
CA SER A 247 -9.80 -20.44 2.11
C SER A 247 -8.37 -19.99 2.47
N TYR A 248 -7.70 -19.27 1.60
CA TYR A 248 -6.27 -18.94 1.77
C TYR A 248 -6.02 -17.62 2.47
N CYS A 249 -6.80 -16.59 2.16
CA CYS A 249 -6.63 -15.26 2.73
C CYS A 249 -7.57 -15.02 3.92
N TYR A 250 -8.88 -15.03 3.68
CA TYR A 250 -9.87 -14.59 4.66
C TYR A 250 -9.90 -15.48 5.93
N GLN A 251 -10.00 -16.81 5.78
CA GLN A 251 -10.05 -17.72 6.93
C GLN A 251 -8.76 -17.71 7.75
N SER A 252 -7.61 -17.54 7.11
CA SER A 252 -6.31 -17.38 7.79
C SER A 252 -6.30 -16.11 8.65
N LEU A 253 -6.80 -15.00 8.09
CA LEU A 253 -6.91 -13.74 8.81
C LEU A 253 -7.91 -13.83 9.98
N VAL A 254 -9.11 -14.39 9.73
CA VAL A 254 -10.13 -14.64 10.74
C VAL A 254 -9.57 -15.45 11.90
N LYS A 255 -8.79 -16.49 11.62
CA LYS A 255 -8.18 -17.32 12.65
C LYS A 255 -7.23 -16.51 13.54
N LYS A 256 -6.33 -15.73 12.94
CA LYS A 256 -5.40 -14.87 13.68
C LYS A 256 -6.13 -13.83 14.53
N MET A 257 -7.12 -13.16 13.95
CA MET A 257 -7.93 -12.17 14.66
C MET A 257 -8.70 -12.81 15.82
N SER A 258 -9.32 -13.96 15.57
CA SER A 258 -10.07 -14.70 16.60
C SER A 258 -9.16 -15.16 17.76
N ASP A 259 -7.96 -15.65 17.47
CA ASP A 259 -7.02 -16.09 18.52
C ASP A 259 -6.59 -14.90 19.38
N GLY A 260 -6.22 -13.76 18.77
CA GLY A 260 -5.81 -12.57 19.51
C GLY A 260 -6.95 -11.97 20.35
N LEU A 261 -8.16 -11.92 19.80
CA LEU A 261 -9.34 -11.44 20.54
C LEU A 261 -9.73 -12.37 21.67
N ASN A 262 -9.74 -13.68 21.46
CA ASN A 262 -10.02 -14.64 22.51
C ASN A 262 -8.99 -14.58 23.65
N PHE A 263 -7.71 -14.38 23.30
CA PHE A 263 -6.65 -14.21 24.30
C PHE A 263 -6.86 -12.96 25.17
N ALA A 264 -7.24 -11.84 24.55
CA ALA A 264 -7.38 -10.57 25.25
C ALA A 264 -8.70 -10.43 26.04
N LEU A 265 -9.79 -11.04 25.52
CA LEU A 265 -11.14 -10.81 26.04
C LEU A 265 -11.65 -11.93 26.94
N LEU A 266 -11.03 -13.11 26.93
CA LEU A 266 -11.46 -14.26 27.72
C LEU A 266 -10.36 -14.74 28.65
N SER A 267 -10.71 -15.00 29.91
CA SER A 267 -9.84 -15.68 30.86
C SER A 267 -9.67 -17.17 30.48
N LYS A 268 -8.59 -17.80 30.96
CA LYS A 268 -8.38 -19.25 30.77
C LYS A 268 -9.53 -20.11 31.31
N SER A 269 -10.20 -19.69 32.38
CA SER A 269 -11.37 -20.38 32.96
C SER A 269 -12.56 -20.29 32.00
N GLU A 270 -12.87 -19.10 31.51
CA GLU A 270 -13.97 -18.90 30.57
C GLU A 270 -13.76 -19.69 29.27
N TYR A 271 -12.51 -19.72 28.79
CA TYR A 271 -12.17 -20.53 27.63
C TYR A 271 -12.35 -22.04 27.89
N LYS A 272 -12.05 -22.55 29.10
CA LYS A 272 -12.33 -23.95 29.48
C LYS A 272 -13.82 -24.24 29.58
N ASP A 273 -14.63 -23.27 29.98
CA ASP A 273 -16.08 -23.36 30.06
C ASP A 273 -16.76 -23.20 28.68
N ASN A 274 -16.05 -23.46 27.59
CA ASN A 274 -16.54 -23.36 26.21
C ASN A 274 -17.06 -21.98 25.78
N LYS A 275 -16.62 -20.90 26.41
CA LYS A 275 -16.85 -19.56 25.88
C LYS A 275 -15.87 -19.26 24.77
N ARG A 276 -16.35 -18.70 23.68
CA ARG A 276 -15.57 -18.35 22.48
C ARG A 276 -16.07 -17.06 21.86
N LEU A 277 -15.13 -16.26 21.40
CA LEU A 277 -15.43 -15.24 20.38
C LEU A 277 -15.21 -15.85 19.01
N VAL A 278 -16.23 -15.82 18.19
CA VAL A 278 -16.20 -16.33 16.82
C VAL A 278 -16.46 -15.18 15.86
N ILE A 279 -15.67 -15.12 14.80
CA ILE A 279 -15.82 -14.14 13.71
C ILE A 279 -16.49 -14.86 12.55
N VAL A 280 -17.63 -14.33 12.11
CA VAL A 280 -18.42 -14.86 11.00
C VAL A 280 -18.39 -13.85 9.87
N GLY A 281 -17.89 -14.25 8.71
CA GLY A 281 -17.97 -13.46 7.48
C GLY A 281 -19.13 -13.92 6.62
N GLU A 282 -19.68 -13.01 5.81
CA GLU A 282 -20.62 -13.33 4.75
C GLU A 282 -19.96 -14.01 3.56
#